data_38d2a10bcbeadad5259d8c1ee1c49bfb
#
_entry.id   38d2a10bcbeadad5259d8c1ee1c49bfb
#
_cell.length_a   1.000
_cell.length_b   1.000
_cell.length_c   1.000
_cell.angle_alpha   90.00
_cell.angle_beta   90.00
_cell.angle_gamma   90.00
#
_symmetry.space_group_name_H-M   'P 1'
#
loop_
_entity.id
_entity.type
_entity.pdbx_description
1 polymer ?
#
loop_
_entity_poly.entity_id
_entity_poly.type
_entity_poly.pdbx_seq_one_letter_code
_entity_poly.pdbx_strand_id
1 'polypeptide(L)'
;LKDKIENIFNDINHAIFNEEHVDLQHLYIDGSKFEANANKYTWVWKKATEKFRYKLYEKITAEIEEINAEIAWSGVQITTNTEYVPDYLNEIVEQLVLLWELDTSTFVYGSGKRKSKEQRHYEHLTTFCQKLQEYIQKIEICGPDRNSYSKTDNSATFMRIKTDYMGNDQLLPAYNVQIGVADEYIAVVDVNHYRSDMDCFVPLMEHFKQTYGFYPKYPVADAGYGSYNNYIFCEQNGIEKYMKFPMFKKETKDRKYHEDPFRAVNFRIDEQG
;
A
#
# COMPACT_ATOMS: atom_id res chain seq x y z
N LEU A 1 -21.16 -5.72 -15.43
CA LEU A 1 -21.49 -4.29 -15.30
C LEU A 1 -20.34 -3.52 -14.64
N LYS A 2 -19.71 -4.11 -13.59
CA LYS A 2 -18.58 -3.47 -12.86
C LYS A 2 -17.45 -3.04 -13.82
N ASP A 3 -17.04 -3.91 -14.73
CA ASP A 3 -15.92 -3.68 -15.65
C ASP A 3 -16.29 -2.78 -16.86
N LYS A 4 -17.55 -2.35 -16.96
CA LYS A 4 -18.06 -1.51 -18.06
C LYS A 4 -18.58 -0.15 -17.60
N ILE A 5 -18.69 0.09 -16.29
CA ILE A 5 -19.32 1.31 -15.77
C ILE A 5 -18.52 2.56 -16.15
N GLU A 6 -17.20 2.43 -16.12
CA GLU A 6 -16.29 3.51 -16.49
C GLU A 6 -16.40 3.84 -17.99
N ASN A 7 -16.44 2.83 -18.85
CA ASN A 7 -16.64 3.05 -20.28
C ASN A 7 -17.99 3.73 -20.57
N ILE A 8 -19.07 3.28 -19.90
CA ILE A 8 -20.39 3.90 -20.03
C ILE A 8 -20.36 5.37 -19.57
N PHE A 9 -19.70 5.65 -18.46
CA PHE A 9 -19.52 7.02 -17.94
C PHE A 9 -18.77 7.88 -18.95
N ASN A 10 -17.66 7.39 -19.50
CA ASN A 10 -16.87 8.10 -20.49
C ASN A 10 -17.62 8.31 -21.80
N ASP A 11 -18.38 7.32 -22.30
CA ASP A 11 -19.20 7.44 -23.51
C ASP A 11 -20.28 8.52 -23.35
N ILE A 12 -20.96 8.55 -22.19
CA ILE A 12 -21.96 9.58 -21.87
C ILE A 12 -21.29 10.98 -21.81
N ASN A 13 -20.16 11.09 -21.11
CA ASN A 13 -19.43 12.34 -21.02
C ASN A 13 -18.99 12.85 -22.40
N HIS A 14 -18.43 12.00 -23.25
CA HIS A 14 -18.05 12.38 -24.60
C HIS A 14 -19.23 12.92 -25.41
N ALA A 15 -20.42 12.30 -25.31
CA ALA A 15 -21.62 12.77 -25.99
C ALA A 15 -22.04 14.17 -25.49
N ILE A 16 -22.15 14.34 -24.15
CA ILE A 16 -22.55 15.62 -23.53
C ILE A 16 -21.51 16.72 -23.83
N PHE A 17 -20.23 16.45 -23.66
CA PHE A 17 -19.17 17.45 -23.79
C PHE A 17 -19.04 17.96 -25.22
N ASN A 18 -19.31 17.10 -26.21
CA ASN A 18 -19.37 17.53 -27.61
C ASN A 18 -20.58 18.42 -27.91
N GLU A 19 -21.75 18.12 -27.31
CA GLU A 19 -22.98 18.89 -27.50
C GLU A 19 -22.92 20.24 -26.80
N GLU A 20 -22.47 20.27 -25.56
CA GLU A 20 -22.43 21.45 -24.69
C GLU A 20 -21.12 22.26 -24.82
N HIS A 21 -20.16 21.81 -25.63
CA HIS A 21 -18.87 22.46 -25.86
C HIS A 21 -18.08 22.70 -24.55
N VAL A 22 -18.07 21.72 -23.65
CA VAL A 22 -17.40 21.77 -22.32
C VAL A 22 -15.92 22.07 -22.47
N ASP A 23 -15.42 23.05 -21.71
CA ASP A 23 -14.00 23.40 -21.68
C ASP A 23 -13.19 22.46 -20.78
N LEU A 24 -12.62 21.42 -21.37
CA LEU A 24 -11.77 20.43 -20.70
C LEU A 24 -10.36 20.94 -20.37
N GLN A 25 -10.01 22.18 -20.72
CA GLN A 25 -8.71 22.77 -20.37
C GLN A 25 -8.66 23.24 -18.91
N HIS A 26 -9.81 23.62 -18.33
CA HIS A 26 -9.96 23.99 -16.94
C HIS A 26 -10.55 22.82 -16.15
N LEU A 27 -9.75 22.27 -15.21
CA LEU A 27 -10.18 21.13 -14.39
C LEU A 27 -10.10 21.49 -12.90
N TYR A 28 -11.24 21.52 -12.23
CA TYR A 28 -11.32 21.71 -10.78
C TYR A 28 -11.28 20.39 -10.07
N ILE A 29 -10.29 20.20 -9.18
CA ILE A 29 -9.99 18.92 -8.55
C ILE A 29 -10.24 19.01 -7.05
N ASP A 30 -11.00 18.05 -6.53
CA ASP A 30 -11.18 17.84 -5.09
C ASP A 30 -11.27 16.34 -4.77
N GLY A 31 -10.88 15.99 -3.54
CA GLY A 31 -10.88 14.62 -3.05
C GLY A 31 -11.72 14.43 -1.81
N SER A 32 -12.40 13.30 -1.75
CA SER A 32 -13.16 12.88 -0.56
C SER A 32 -12.84 11.45 -0.19
N LYS A 33 -12.76 11.19 1.12
CA LYS A 33 -12.52 9.85 1.67
C LYS A 33 -13.85 9.20 2.03
N PHE A 34 -14.09 8.02 1.47
CA PHE A 34 -15.29 7.23 1.71
C PHE A 34 -14.94 5.99 2.51
N GLU A 35 -15.65 5.76 3.61
CA GLU A 35 -15.51 4.54 4.39
C GLU A 35 -15.92 3.32 3.56
N ALA A 36 -15.08 2.29 3.56
CA ALA A 36 -15.40 1.01 2.94
C ALA A 36 -16.35 0.21 3.82
N ASN A 37 -17.22 -0.57 3.21
CA ASN A 37 -18.06 -1.54 3.92
C ASN A 37 -17.23 -2.76 4.35
N ALA A 38 -16.29 -2.52 5.27
CA ALA A 38 -15.31 -3.49 5.73
C ALA A 38 -15.16 -3.50 7.25
N ASN A 39 -14.63 -4.60 7.79
CA ASN A 39 -14.42 -4.70 9.23
C ASN A 39 -13.33 -3.74 9.69
N LYS A 40 -13.67 -2.86 10.62
CA LYS A 40 -12.78 -1.82 11.17
C LYS A 40 -11.65 -2.37 12.06
N TYR A 41 -11.80 -3.59 12.56
CA TYR A 41 -10.90 -4.17 13.56
C TYR A 41 -9.99 -5.26 13.00
N THR A 42 -10.13 -5.59 11.71
CA THR A 42 -9.31 -6.62 11.04
C THR A 42 -8.49 -6.00 9.90
N TRP A 43 -7.23 -5.73 10.20
CA TRP A 43 -6.30 -5.13 9.25
C TRP A 43 -4.98 -5.90 9.17
N VAL A 44 -4.25 -5.65 8.10
CA VAL A 44 -2.87 -6.08 7.91
C VAL A 44 -1.99 -4.84 7.76
N TRP A 45 -0.92 -4.79 8.54
CA TRP A 45 0.12 -3.76 8.45
C TRP A 45 1.36 -4.34 7.78
N LYS A 46 1.78 -3.78 6.64
CA LYS A 46 2.93 -4.24 5.86
C LYS A 46 4.19 -4.35 6.72
N LYS A 47 4.57 -3.26 7.39
CA LYS A 47 5.76 -3.21 8.25
C LYS A 47 5.74 -4.25 9.39
N ALA A 48 4.58 -4.52 9.98
CA ALA A 48 4.46 -5.55 11.01
C ALA A 48 4.60 -6.95 10.41
N THR A 49 4.01 -7.19 9.23
CA THR A 49 4.11 -8.46 8.51
C THR A 49 5.55 -8.75 8.09
N GLU A 50 6.27 -7.75 7.58
CA GLU A 50 7.70 -7.85 7.27
C GLU A 50 8.53 -8.22 8.52
N LYS A 51 8.29 -7.54 9.64
CA LYS A 51 8.95 -7.88 10.92
C LYS A 51 8.66 -9.32 11.37
N PHE A 52 7.43 -9.80 11.18
CA PHE A 52 7.08 -11.19 11.51
C PHE A 52 7.74 -12.18 10.55
N ARG A 53 7.88 -11.84 9.27
CA ARG A 53 8.62 -12.63 8.27
C ARG A 53 10.09 -12.79 8.66
N TYR A 54 10.77 -11.70 9.04
CA TYR A 54 12.16 -11.79 9.51
C TYR A 54 12.31 -12.64 10.76
N LYS A 55 11.41 -12.49 11.73
CA LYS A 55 11.41 -13.37 12.93
C LYS A 55 11.12 -14.84 12.61
N LEU A 56 10.39 -15.10 11.53
CA LEU A 56 10.16 -16.45 11.03
C LEU A 56 11.44 -17.03 10.45
N TYR A 57 12.22 -16.25 9.72
CA TYR A 57 13.52 -16.68 9.18
C TYR A 57 14.48 -17.14 10.29
N GLU A 58 14.56 -16.38 11.39
CA GLU A 58 15.36 -16.77 12.56
C GLU A 58 14.92 -18.13 13.13
N LYS A 59 13.61 -18.38 13.20
CA LYS A 59 13.06 -19.66 13.66
C LYS A 59 13.34 -20.81 12.70
N ILE A 60 13.25 -20.56 11.40
CA ILE A 60 13.57 -21.55 10.36
C ILE A 60 15.05 -21.94 10.46
N THR A 61 15.94 -20.95 10.60
CA THR A 61 17.38 -21.21 10.77
C THR A 61 17.64 -22.09 11.98
N ALA A 62 17.08 -21.75 13.14
CA ALA A 62 17.25 -22.55 14.37
C ALA A 62 16.72 -23.97 14.20
N GLU A 63 15.57 -24.15 13.56
CA GLU A 63 14.99 -25.48 13.28
C GLU A 63 15.88 -26.31 12.35
N ILE A 64 16.44 -25.69 11.31
CA ILE A 64 17.37 -26.37 10.38
C ILE A 64 18.67 -26.77 11.11
N GLU A 65 19.17 -25.94 12.03
CA GLU A 65 20.35 -26.26 12.84
C GLU A 65 20.10 -27.47 13.75
N GLU A 66 18.92 -27.53 14.40
CA GLU A 66 18.51 -28.69 15.22
C GLU A 66 18.39 -29.95 14.34
N ILE A 67 17.75 -29.86 13.17
CA ILE A 67 17.62 -30.96 12.23
C ILE A 67 19.02 -31.45 11.78
N ASN A 68 19.92 -30.56 11.40
CA ASN A 68 21.29 -30.90 10.98
C ASN A 68 22.06 -31.68 12.09
N ALA A 69 21.86 -31.28 13.33
CA ALA A 69 22.46 -32.01 14.46
C ALA A 69 21.88 -33.43 14.59
N GLU A 70 20.59 -33.61 14.34
CA GLU A 70 19.94 -34.93 14.42
C GLU A 70 20.27 -35.86 13.24
N ILE A 71 20.46 -35.29 12.01
CA ILE A 71 20.79 -36.05 10.79
C ILE A 71 22.29 -36.19 10.52
N ALA A 72 23.17 -35.72 11.41
CA ALA A 72 24.64 -35.74 11.19
C ALA A 72 25.18 -37.13 10.85
N TRP A 73 24.52 -38.20 11.29
CA TRP A 73 24.85 -39.58 10.97
C TRP A 73 24.69 -39.94 9.49
N SER A 74 23.83 -39.24 8.75
CA SER A 74 23.52 -39.52 7.34
C SER A 74 24.54 -38.93 6.36
N GLY A 75 25.37 -37.99 6.81
CA GLY A 75 26.25 -37.18 5.97
C GLY A 75 25.53 -36.12 5.12
N VAL A 76 24.20 -35.95 5.29
CA VAL A 76 23.41 -34.90 4.66
C VAL A 76 23.48 -33.64 5.52
N GLN A 77 23.64 -32.48 4.89
CA GLN A 77 23.59 -31.19 5.55
C GLN A 77 22.65 -30.25 4.79
N ILE A 78 21.67 -29.71 5.49
CA ILE A 78 20.73 -28.70 4.97
C ILE A 78 21.35 -27.32 5.15
N THR A 79 21.38 -26.52 4.09
CA THR A 79 21.97 -25.17 4.12
C THR A 79 21.03 -24.19 4.82
N THR A 80 21.57 -23.38 5.71
CA THR A 80 20.85 -22.24 6.28
C THR A 80 21.04 -21.00 5.41
N ASN A 81 19.99 -20.18 5.31
CA ASN A 81 19.97 -18.95 4.52
C ASN A 81 19.57 -17.74 5.38
N THR A 82 19.87 -16.54 4.92
CA THR A 82 19.43 -15.29 5.55
C THR A 82 17.95 -15.00 5.27
N GLU A 83 17.46 -15.47 4.12
CA GLU A 83 16.07 -15.39 3.69
C GLU A 83 15.62 -16.73 3.14
N TYR A 84 14.34 -17.04 3.34
CA TYR A 84 13.76 -18.30 2.90
C TYR A 84 12.58 -18.06 1.98
N VAL A 85 12.40 -19.00 1.04
CA VAL A 85 11.23 -19.09 0.15
C VAL A 85 10.46 -20.38 0.45
N PRO A 86 9.14 -20.42 0.23
CA PRO A 86 8.32 -21.60 0.51
C PRO A 86 8.80 -22.86 -0.19
N ASP A 87 9.25 -22.75 -1.45
CA ASP A 87 9.71 -23.89 -2.24
C ASP A 87 10.92 -24.57 -1.60
N TYR A 88 11.88 -23.80 -1.09
CA TYR A 88 13.03 -24.34 -0.39
C TYR A 88 12.63 -25.11 0.88
N LEU A 89 11.64 -24.64 1.63
CA LEU A 89 11.13 -25.36 2.81
C LEU A 89 10.40 -26.65 2.42
N ASN A 90 9.68 -26.65 1.31
CA ASN A 90 9.05 -27.85 0.78
C ASN A 90 10.10 -28.89 0.33
N GLU A 91 11.16 -28.47 -0.33
CA GLU A 91 12.29 -29.34 -0.70
C GLU A 91 12.93 -29.98 0.54
N ILE A 92 13.15 -29.22 1.61
CA ILE A 92 13.67 -29.75 2.87
C ILE A 92 12.69 -30.78 3.45
N VAL A 93 11.41 -30.49 3.48
CA VAL A 93 10.39 -31.42 4.01
C VAL A 93 10.39 -32.73 3.22
N GLU A 94 10.43 -32.66 1.89
CA GLU A 94 10.49 -33.85 1.02
C GLU A 94 11.77 -34.68 1.27
N GLN A 95 12.93 -34.03 1.37
CA GLN A 95 14.19 -34.70 1.71
C GLN A 95 14.13 -35.41 3.07
N LEU A 96 13.55 -34.77 4.09
CA LEU A 96 13.41 -35.35 5.43
C LEU A 96 12.42 -36.51 5.47
N VAL A 97 11.33 -36.45 4.72
CA VAL A 97 10.38 -37.55 4.56
C VAL A 97 11.07 -38.79 4.04
N LEU A 98 11.93 -38.62 3.00
CA LEU A 98 12.70 -39.73 2.43
C LEU A 98 13.78 -40.23 3.39
N LEU A 99 14.54 -39.33 4.02
CA LEU A 99 15.67 -39.67 4.90
C LEU A 99 15.23 -40.41 6.15
N TRP A 100 14.10 -40.03 6.74
CA TRP A 100 13.54 -40.62 7.95
C TRP A 100 12.49 -41.69 7.67
N GLU A 101 12.24 -42.01 6.38
CA GLU A 101 11.19 -42.96 5.95
C GLU A 101 9.83 -42.66 6.64
N LEU A 102 9.45 -41.36 6.70
CA LEU A 102 8.26 -40.90 7.41
C LEU A 102 6.98 -41.35 6.70
N ASP A 103 6.17 -42.08 7.46
CA ASP A 103 4.78 -42.32 7.09
C ASP A 103 3.85 -41.35 7.85
N THR A 104 3.37 -40.31 7.15
CA THR A 104 2.49 -39.30 7.74
C THR A 104 1.14 -39.87 8.21
N SER A 105 0.74 -41.06 7.75
CA SER A 105 -0.48 -41.73 8.19
C SER A 105 -0.35 -42.24 9.65
N THR A 106 0.88 -42.42 10.11
CA THR A 106 1.17 -42.90 11.47
C THR A 106 1.32 -41.77 12.48
N PHE A 107 1.24 -40.54 12.07
CA PHE A 107 1.42 -39.37 12.94
C PHE A 107 0.39 -39.32 14.05
N VAL A 108 0.84 -39.00 15.25
CA VAL A 108 -0.02 -38.90 16.42
C VAL A 108 -0.43 -37.48 16.70
N TYR A 109 -1.74 -37.31 16.97
CA TYR A 109 -2.34 -36.02 17.27
C TYR A 109 -3.14 -36.06 18.55
N GLY A 110 -3.33 -34.92 19.18
CA GLY A 110 -4.17 -34.77 20.39
C GLY A 110 -3.40 -34.67 21.70
N SER A 111 -4.14 -34.30 22.74
CA SER A 111 -3.59 -34.12 24.09
C SER A 111 -3.12 -35.46 24.70
N GLY A 112 -1.97 -35.44 25.39
CA GLY A 112 -1.43 -36.61 26.05
C GLY A 112 -0.67 -37.63 25.20
N LYS A 113 -0.62 -37.41 23.86
CA LYS A 113 0.19 -38.27 22.97
C LYS A 113 1.56 -37.64 22.75
N ARG A 114 2.61 -38.49 22.86
CA ARG A 114 4.00 -38.05 22.64
C ARG A 114 4.36 -38.21 21.17
N LYS A 115 4.58 -37.07 20.47
CA LYS A 115 5.07 -37.04 19.08
C LYS A 115 6.53 -37.43 19.04
N SER A 116 6.95 -38.11 17.97
CA SER A 116 8.37 -38.34 17.71
C SER A 116 9.06 -36.98 17.41
N LYS A 117 10.38 -36.96 17.37
CA LYS A 117 11.15 -35.76 17.04
C LYS A 117 10.97 -35.41 15.56
N GLU A 118 11.05 -36.42 14.70
CA GLU A 118 10.89 -36.31 13.28
C GLU A 118 9.50 -35.73 12.91
N GLN A 119 8.43 -36.21 13.57
CA GLN A 119 7.09 -35.65 13.39
C GLN A 119 7.02 -34.16 13.79
N ARG A 120 7.72 -33.74 14.86
CA ARG A 120 7.75 -32.35 15.30
C ARG A 120 8.46 -31.46 14.29
N HIS A 121 9.61 -31.86 13.77
CA HIS A 121 10.35 -31.14 12.76
C HIS A 121 9.55 -31.00 11.46
N TYR A 122 8.90 -32.07 11.01
CA TYR A 122 7.98 -32.04 9.88
C TYR A 122 6.85 -31.02 10.06
N GLU A 123 6.17 -31.06 11.20
CA GLU A 123 5.06 -30.15 11.52
C GLU A 123 5.53 -28.70 11.65
N HIS A 124 6.72 -28.44 12.22
CA HIS A 124 7.30 -27.11 12.35
C HIS A 124 7.61 -26.54 10.96
N LEU A 125 8.33 -27.27 10.12
CA LEU A 125 8.68 -26.80 8.79
C LEU A 125 7.45 -26.58 7.90
N THR A 126 6.48 -27.48 7.93
CA THR A 126 5.21 -27.31 7.20
C THR A 126 4.45 -26.08 7.70
N THR A 127 4.39 -25.87 9.02
CA THR A 127 3.77 -24.67 9.60
C THR A 127 4.53 -23.38 9.21
N PHE A 128 5.86 -23.44 9.19
CA PHE A 128 6.68 -22.30 8.77
C PHE A 128 6.49 -21.97 7.30
N CYS A 129 6.42 -22.99 6.43
CA CYS A 129 6.13 -22.83 5.02
C CYS A 129 4.78 -22.13 4.80
N GLN A 130 3.71 -22.59 5.45
CA GLN A 130 2.38 -21.98 5.37
C GLN A 130 2.36 -20.53 5.86
N LYS A 131 3.03 -20.23 6.98
CA LYS A 131 3.14 -18.85 7.50
C LYS A 131 3.94 -17.96 6.57
N LEU A 132 5.01 -18.49 5.97
CA LEU A 132 5.83 -17.73 5.02
C LEU A 132 5.03 -17.36 3.78
N GLN A 133 4.28 -18.30 3.22
CA GLN A 133 3.34 -18.05 2.11
C GLN A 133 2.31 -16.97 2.47
N GLU A 134 1.71 -17.08 3.66
CA GLU A 134 0.74 -16.09 4.17
C GLU A 134 1.37 -14.69 4.28
N TYR A 135 2.60 -14.56 4.78
CA TYR A 135 3.28 -13.27 4.89
C TYR A 135 3.64 -12.68 3.53
N ILE A 136 4.09 -13.50 2.59
CA ILE A 136 4.37 -13.09 1.21
C ILE A 136 3.09 -12.54 0.56
N GLN A 137 1.99 -13.29 0.59
CA GLN A 137 0.71 -12.85 0.03
C GLN A 137 0.22 -11.53 0.65
N LYS A 138 0.35 -11.38 1.99
CA LYS A 138 -0.03 -10.13 2.66
C LYS A 138 0.80 -8.93 2.21
N ILE A 139 2.08 -9.12 1.97
CA ILE A 139 2.98 -8.06 1.48
C ILE A 139 2.66 -7.74 0.02
N GLU A 140 2.38 -8.74 -0.81
CA GLU A 140 1.98 -8.57 -2.21
C GLU A 140 0.66 -7.81 -2.35
N ILE A 141 -0.36 -8.13 -1.52
CA ILE A 141 -1.63 -7.39 -1.48
C ILE A 141 -1.40 -5.91 -1.14
N CYS A 142 -0.48 -5.61 -0.22
CA CYS A 142 -0.11 -4.22 0.08
C CYS A 142 0.53 -3.54 -1.13
N GLY A 143 1.31 -4.25 -1.92
CA GLY A 143 2.10 -3.67 -3.00
C GLY A 143 3.15 -2.66 -2.52
N PRO A 144 3.76 -1.85 -3.43
CA PRO A 144 4.79 -0.88 -3.08
C PRO A 144 4.25 0.31 -2.29
N ASP A 145 3.07 0.80 -2.62
CA ASP A 145 2.58 2.13 -2.23
C ASP A 145 1.71 2.13 -0.97
N ARG A 146 1.17 0.97 -0.56
CA ARG A 146 0.31 0.85 0.62
C ARG A 146 1.05 0.33 1.84
N ASN A 147 0.66 0.84 3.01
CA ASN A 147 1.18 0.35 4.29
C ASN A 147 0.21 -0.59 5.02
N SER A 148 -1.04 -0.68 4.55
CA SER A 148 -2.08 -1.49 5.20
C SER A 148 -3.23 -1.81 4.25
N TYR A 149 -4.00 -2.84 4.58
CA TYR A 149 -5.29 -3.12 3.97
C TYR A 149 -6.25 -3.78 4.97
N SER A 150 -7.56 -3.77 4.66
CA SER A 150 -8.56 -4.50 5.43
C SER A 150 -8.62 -5.95 4.98
N LYS A 151 -8.71 -6.90 5.94
CA LYS A 151 -8.84 -8.33 5.61
C LYS A 151 -10.15 -8.69 4.90
N THR A 152 -11.19 -7.90 5.12
CA THR A 152 -12.51 -8.12 4.54
C THR A 152 -12.74 -7.34 3.24
N ASP A 153 -11.86 -6.37 2.95
CA ASP A 153 -11.80 -5.64 1.70
C ASP A 153 -10.35 -5.27 1.39
N ASN A 154 -9.70 -6.09 0.59
CA ASN A 154 -8.27 -5.96 0.28
C ASN A 154 -7.94 -4.70 -0.52
N SER A 155 -8.91 -4.05 -1.14
CA SER A 155 -8.72 -2.80 -1.88
C SER A 155 -8.76 -1.57 -0.96
N ALA A 156 -9.44 -1.65 0.19
CA ALA A 156 -9.53 -0.56 1.15
C ALA A 156 -8.24 -0.41 1.97
N THR A 157 -7.82 0.84 2.18
CA THR A 157 -6.66 1.20 3.00
C THR A 157 -7.11 1.90 4.27
N PHE A 158 -6.43 1.66 5.40
CA PHE A 158 -6.71 2.35 6.64
C PHE A 158 -6.21 3.79 6.57
N MET A 159 -7.14 4.75 6.63
CA MET A 159 -6.87 6.18 6.58
C MET A 159 -7.78 6.97 7.52
N ARG A 160 -7.39 8.20 7.83
CA ARG A 160 -8.21 9.12 8.63
C ARG A 160 -9.27 9.75 7.73
N ILE A 161 -10.53 9.74 8.18
CA ILE A 161 -11.68 10.35 7.50
C ILE A 161 -12.08 11.63 8.25
N LYS A 162 -12.36 12.71 7.52
CA LYS A 162 -12.74 14.01 8.11
C LYS A 162 -14.03 13.95 8.94
N THR A 163 -14.99 13.13 8.50
CA THR A 163 -16.30 12.93 9.14
C THR A 163 -16.32 11.67 9.98
N ASP A 164 -15.35 11.54 10.90
CA ASP A 164 -15.38 10.45 11.87
C ASP A 164 -16.56 10.64 12.83
N TYR A 165 -17.59 9.78 12.69
CA TYR A 165 -18.78 9.81 13.55
C TYR A 165 -18.48 9.44 15.02
N MET A 166 -17.32 8.81 15.29
CA MET A 166 -16.87 8.52 16.65
C MET A 166 -16.11 9.69 17.27
N GLY A 167 -15.67 10.66 16.46
CA GLY A 167 -14.95 11.85 16.92
C GLY A 167 -13.60 11.58 17.61
N ASN A 168 -12.99 10.43 17.36
CA ASN A 168 -11.78 9.97 18.05
C ASN A 168 -10.56 9.87 17.13
N ASP A 169 -10.65 10.40 15.92
CA ASP A 169 -9.58 10.35 14.91
C ASP A 169 -9.12 8.92 14.52
N GLN A 170 -9.99 7.95 14.69
CA GLN A 170 -9.71 6.56 14.38
C GLN A 170 -9.40 6.37 12.89
N LEU A 171 -8.45 5.47 12.59
CA LEU A 171 -8.23 5.01 11.23
C LEU A 171 -9.33 4.03 10.82
N LEU A 172 -9.94 4.28 9.68
CA LEU A 172 -11.00 3.44 9.11
C LEU A 172 -10.57 2.89 7.76
N PRO A 173 -11.04 1.68 7.37
CA PRO A 173 -10.86 1.20 6.00
C PRO A 173 -11.63 2.11 5.06
N ALA A 174 -10.95 2.68 4.07
CA ALA A 174 -11.54 3.69 3.22
C ALA A 174 -10.87 3.74 1.84
N TYR A 175 -11.53 4.43 0.92
CA TYR A 175 -11.05 4.83 -0.39
C TYR A 175 -10.90 6.35 -0.43
N ASN A 176 -9.89 6.82 -1.15
CA ASN A 176 -9.73 8.23 -1.48
C ASN A 176 -10.21 8.43 -2.92
N VAL A 177 -11.39 9.04 -3.06
CA VAL A 177 -12.04 9.29 -4.34
C VAL A 177 -11.73 10.70 -4.77
N GLN A 178 -11.13 10.83 -5.93
CA GLN A 178 -10.79 12.09 -6.57
C GLN A 178 -11.78 12.39 -7.68
N ILE A 179 -12.20 13.64 -7.79
CA ILE A 179 -13.12 14.10 -8.80
C ILE A 179 -12.49 15.30 -9.51
N GLY A 180 -12.48 15.26 -10.84
CA GLY A 180 -12.15 16.40 -11.68
C GLY A 180 -13.42 16.93 -12.38
N VAL A 181 -13.73 18.20 -12.17
CA VAL A 181 -14.91 18.89 -12.72
C VAL A 181 -14.46 19.89 -13.78
N ALA A 182 -15.07 19.81 -14.95
CA ALA A 182 -14.89 20.77 -16.04
C ALA A 182 -16.26 21.43 -16.30
N ASP A 183 -16.29 22.75 -16.30
CA ASP A 183 -17.51 23.54 -16.23
C ASP A 183 -18.41 23.06 -15.06
N GLU A 184 -19.57 22.49 -15.30
CA GLU A 184 -20.46 21.96 -14.26
C GLU A 184 -20.53 20.43 -14.27
N TYR A 185 -19.67 19.76 -15.06
CA TYR A 185 -19.70 18.30 -15.27
C TYR A 185 -18.54 17.59 -14.61
N ILE A 186 -18.81 16.40 -14.09
CA ILE A 186 -17.75 15.50 -13.61
C ILE A 186 -17.07 14.90 -14.84
N ALA A 187 -15.85 15.37 -15.13
CA ALA A 187 -15.06 14.89 -16.27
C ALA A 187 -14.32 13.60 -15.98
N VAL A 188 -13.78 13.45 -14.76
CA VAL A 188 -13.00 12.28 -14.37
C VAL A 188 -13.26 11.93 -12.90
N VAL A 189 -13.33 10.64 -12.62
CA VAL A 189 -13.39 10.09 -11.25
C VAL A 189 -12.29 9.07 -11.11
N ASP A 190 -11.49 9.18 -10.04
CA ASP A 190 -10.42 8.23 -9.75
C ASP A 190 -10.53 7.73 -8.30
N VAL A 191 -10.51 6.41 -8.11
CA VAL A 191 -10.67 5.76 -6.81
C VAL A 191 -9.35 5.20 -6.35
N ASN A 192 -8.75 5.85 -5.37
CA ASN A 192 -7.41 5.54 -4.91
C ASN A 192 -7.38 4.89 -3.53
N HIS A 193 -6.30 4.17 -3.28
CA HIS A 193 -5.93 3.68 -1.96
C HIS A 193 -4.91 4.59 -1.25
N TYR A 194 -4.51 5.72 -1.86
CA TYR A 194 -3.59 6.68 -1.24
C TYR A 194 -4.25 7.46 -0.11
N ARG A 195 -3.50 7.67 0.98
CA ARG A 195 -4.00 8.38 2.16
C ARG A 195 -3.95 9.89 2.05
N SER A 196 -3.13 10.39 1.12
CA SER A 196 -2.91 11.81 0.87
C SER A 196 -3.40 12.17 -0.53
N ASP A 197 -4.07 13.31 -0.66
CA ASP A 197 -4.51 13.85 -1.95
C ASP A 197 -3.31 14.23 -2.83
N MET A 198 -2.18 14.54 -2.20
CA MET A 198 -0.91 14.79 -2.86
C MET A 198 -0.45 13.65 -3.78
N ASP A 199 -0.67 12.40 -3.34
CA ASP A 199 -0.29 11.20 -4.08
C ASP A 199 -1.34 10.83 -5.16
N CYS A 200 -2.53 11.46 -5.11
CA CYS A 200 -3.63 11.20 -6.05
C CYS A 200 -3.58 12.10 -7.29
N PHE A 201 -2.83 13.20 -7.28
CA PHE A 201 -2.84 14.19 -8.37
C PHE A 201 -2.35 13.61 -9.69
N VAL A 202 -1.17 13.01 -9.71
CA VAL A 202 -0.59 12.44 -10.94
C VAL A 202 -1.46 11.29 -11.49
N PRO A 203 -1.92 10.31 -10.68
CA PRO A 203 -2.85 9.30 -11.17
C PRO A 203 -4.10 9.87 -11.81
N LEU A 204 -4.73 10.89 -11.20
CA LEU A 204 -5.91 11.55 -11.77
C LEU A 204 -5.61 12.23 -13.12
N MET A 205 -4.44 12.90 -13.24
CA MET A 205 -4.02 13.53 -14.50
C MET A 205 -3.77 12.51 -15.61
N GLU A 206 -3.14 11.39 -15.25
CA GLU A 206 -2.89 10.29 -16.19
C GLU A 206 -4.22 9.65 -16.64
N HIS A 207 -5.15 9.45 -15.71
CA HIS A 207 -6.48 8.93 -16.02
C HIS A 207 -7.24 9.88 -16.96
N PHE A 208 -7.23 11.18 -16.68
CA PHE A 208 -7.82 12.20 -17.57
C PHE A 208 -7.23 12.14 -18.99
N LYS A 209 -5.89 12.05 -19.08
CA LYS A 209 -5.21 11.94 -20.38
C LYS A 209 -5.56 10.66 -21.13
N GLN A 210 -5.69 9.53 -20.43
CA GLN A 210 -6.11 8.26 -21.03
C GLN A 210 -7.52 8.37 -21.63
N THR A 211 -8.42 9.11 -20.95
CA THR A 211 -9.80 9.30 -21.38
C THR A 211 -9.94 10.27 -22.53
N TYR A 212 -9.23 11.43 -22.48
CA TYR A 212 -9.42 12.53 -23.43
C TYR A 212 -8.26 12.74 -24.41
N GLY A 213 -7.14 12.06 -24.24
CA GLY A 213 -5.97 12.12 -25.12
C GLY A 213 -5.00 13.27 -24.85
N PHE A 214 -5.27 14.14 -23.86
CA PHE A 214 -4.43 15.29 -23.48
C PHE A 214 -4.53 15.57 -21.99
N TYR A 215 -3.61 16.35 -21.43
CA TYR A 215 -3.73 16.87 -20.07
C TYR A 215 -4.51 18.18 -20.05
N PRO A 216 -5.32 18.45 -18.99
CA PRO A 216 -5.92 19.77 -18.82
C PRO A 216 -4.82 20.80 -18.62
N LYS A 217 -4.93 21.95 -19.26
CA LYS A 217 -3.91 22.99 -19.19
C LYS A 217 -3.92 23.72 -17.85
N TYR A 218 -5.09 23.86 -17.23
CA TYR A 218 -5.33 24.66 -16.03
C TYR A 218 -5.98 23.82 -14.91
N PRO A 219 -5.29 22.85 -14.31
CA PRO A 219 -5.82 22.13 -13.16
C PRO A 219 -5.80 23.05 -11.94
N VAL A 220 -6.93 23.18 -11.28
CA VAL A 220 -7.13 23.95 -10.04
C VAL A 220 -7.39 22.99 -8.91
N ALA A 221 -6.53 23.00 -7.88
CA ALA A 221 -6.64 22.13 -6.72
C ALA A 221 -6.28 22.88 -5.43
N ASP A 222 -6.69 22.35 -4.30
CA ASP A 222 -6.35 22.93 -3.00
C ASP A 222 -4.86 22.70 -2.63
N ALA A 223 -4.44 23.25 -1.48
CA ALA A 223 -3.07 23.11 -1.02
C ALA A 223 -2.70 21.68 -0.60
N GLY A 224 -3.65 20.78 -0.44
CA GLY A 224 -3.45 19.37 -0.12
C GLY A 224 -2.77 18.60 -1.26
N TYR A 225 -2.88 19.10 -2.50
CA TYR A 225 -2.23 18.53 -3.69
C TYR A 225 -0.83 19.08 -3.94
N GLY A 226 -0.46 20.19 -3.29
CA GLY A 226 0.81 20.87 -3.50
C GLY A 226 1.99 20.04 -3.05
N SER A 227 2.81 19.56 -3.99
CA SER A 227 4.06 18.89 -3.72
C SER A 227 5.11 19.20 -4.78
N TYR A 228 6.37 19.05 -4.42
CA TYR A 228 7.46 19.23 -5.38
C TYR A 228 7.31 18.31 -6.61
N ASN A 229 6.96 17.05 -6.38
CA ASN A 229 6.76 16.08 -7.46
C ASN A 229 5.60 16.49 -8.39
N ASN A 230 4.48 16.95 -7.83
CA ASN A 230 3.33 17.40 -8.63
C ASN A 230 3.67 18.67 -9.43
N TYR A 231 4.46 19.58 -8.87
CA TYR A 231 4.91 20.77 -9.61
C TYR A 231 5.85 20.43 -10.76
N ILE A 232 6.80 19.50 -10.55
CA ILE A 232 7.67 19.00 -11.61
C ILE A 232 6.86 18.28 -12.70
N PHE A 233 5.92 17.42 -12.31
CA PHE A 233 5.03 16.77 -13.28
C PHE A 233 4.30 17.77 -14.16
N CYS A 234 3.71 18.82 -13.58
CA CYS A 234 3.04 19.88 -14.33
C CYS A 234 4.01 20.56 -15.31
N GLU A 235 5.22 20.92 -14.85
CA GLU A 235 6.21 21.61 -15.66
C GLU A 235 6.69 20.75 -16.85
N GLN A 236 6.97 19.48 -16.61
CA GLN A 236 7.39 18.54 -17.65
C GLN A 236 6.32 18.29 -18.72
N ASN A 237 5.03 18.44 -18.37
CA ASN A 237 3.91 18.19 -19.26
C ASN A 237 3.25 19.49 -19.79
N GLY A 238 3.83 20.66 -19.54
CA GLY A 238 3.29 21.94 -20.02
C GLY A 238 1.97 22.35 -19.36
N ILE A 239 1.72 21.88 -18.14
CA ILE A 239 0.52 22.15 -17.34
C ILE A 239 0.75 23.38 -16.48
N GLU A 240 -0.16 24.35 -16.52
CA GLU A 240 -0.12 25.52 -15.64
C GLU A 240 -0.77 25.19 -14.29
N LYS A 241 0.04 25.19 -13.24
CA LYS A 241 -0.36 24.71 -11.91
C LYS A 241 -1.08 25.77 -11.08
N TYR A 242 -2.36 25.59 -10.81
CA TYR A 242 -3.17 26.43 -9.93
C TYR A 242 -3.43 25.74 -8.59
N MET A 243 -2.36 25.32 -7.93
CA MET A 243 -2.39 24.74 -6.59
C MET A 243 -1.33 25.39 -5.70
N LYS A 244 -1.72 25.71 -4.47
CA LYS A 244 -0.84 26.29 -3.47
C LYS A 244 -0.03 25.20 -2.78
N PHE A 245 1.17 25.55 -2.32
CA PHE A 245 1.90 24.63 -1.44
C PHE A 245 1.29 24.60 -0.03
N PRO A 246 1.43 23.51 0.73
CA PRO A 246 0.70 23.30 2.00
C PRO A 246 0.93 24.40 3.06
N MET A 247 2.12 25.02 3.06
CA MET A 247 2.48 26.07 4.01
C MET A 247 2.13 27.49 3.53
N PHE A 248 1.57 27.64 2.33
CA PHE A 248 1.30 28.95 1.71
C PHE A 248 0.58 29.94 2.63
N LYS A 249 -0.49 29.48 3.32
CA LYS A 249 -1.25 30.35 4.23
C LYS A 249 -0.43 30.80 5.43
N LYS A 250 0.41 29.92 5.99
CA LYS A 250 1.31 30.24 7.10
C LYS A 250 2.41 31.18 6.68
N GLU A 251 3.05 30.91 5.54
CA GLU A 251 4.13 31.71 5.01
C GLU A 251 3.70 33.10 4.51
N THR A 252 2.43 33.26 4.10
CA THR A 252 1.93 34.54 3.58
C THR A 252 1.17 35.38 4.59
N LYS A 253 0.57 34.77 5.65
CA LYS A 253 -0.39 35.45 6.53
C LYS A 253 -0.09 35.32 8.04
N ASP A 254 0.78 34.36 8.44
CA ASP A 254 1.05 34.12 9.84
C ASP A 254 2.32 34.87 10.28
N ARG A 255 2.11 36.01 10.97
CA ARG A 255 3.19 36.85 11.47
C ARG A 255 4.11 36.11 12.44
N LYS A 256 3.57 35.27 13.35
CA LYS A 256 4.36 34.48 14.29
C LYS A 256 5.27 33.48 13.57
N TYR A 257 4.79 32.94 12.45
CA TYR A 257 5.58 32.04 11.60
C TYR A 257 6.74 32.78 10.93
N HIS A 258 6.51 34.03 10.46
CA HIS A 258 7.56 34.84 9.83
C HIS A 258 8.62 35.34 10.82
N GLU A 259 8.20 35.66 12.03
CA GLU A 259 9.08 36.21 13.07
C GLU A 259 9.80 35.11 13.89
N ASP A 260 9.53 33.82 13.65
CA ASP A 260 10.17 32.69 14.35
C ASP A 260 11.66 32.60 14.01
N PRO A 261 12.56 32.85 14.97
CA PRO A 261 14.00 32.87 14.74
C PRO A 261 14.60 31.51 14.35
N PHE A 262 13.87 30.41 14.58
CA PHE A 262 14.28 29.06 14.23
C PHE A 262 13.87 28.63 12.81
N ARG A 263 13.31 29.53 12.01
CA ARG A 263 13.04 29.27 10.60
C ARG A 263 14.29 29.53 9.77
N ALA A 264 14.60 28.61 8.83
CA ALA A 264 15.76 28.70 7.96
C ALA A 264 15.85 30.04 7.20
N VAL A 265 14.69 30.62 6.81
CA VAL A 265 14.61 31.92 6.14
C VAL A 265 15.10 33.07 7.02
N ASN A 266 15.06 32.93 8.36
CA ASN A 266 15.49 33.92 9.33
C ASN A 266 16.92 33.68 9.86
N PHE A 267 17.58 32.62 9.42
CA PHE A 267 18.97 32.36 9.80
C PHE A 267 19.87 33.40 9.14
N ARG A 268 20.78 33.90 9.95
CA ARG A 268 21.87 34.77 9.44
C ARG A 268 22.92 33.87 8.80
N ILE A 269 23.23 34.15 7.56
CA ILE A 269 24.33 33.51 6.84
C ILE A 269 25.57 34.28 7.20
N ASP A 270 26.61 33.65 7.71
CA ASP A 270 27.91 34.26 7.96
C ASP A 270 28.76 34.32 6.68
N GLU A 271 29.97 34.89 6.77
CA GLU A 271 30.86 35.07 5.62
C GLU A 271 31.38 33.73 5.03
N GLN A 272 31.10 32.60 5.67
CA GLN A 272 31.52 31.26 5.24
C GLN A 272 30.36 30.43 4.64
N GLY A 273 29.10 30.89 4.65
CA GLY A 273 27.91 30.32 4.02
C GLY A 273 27.11 29.41 4.93
#